data_146a2ec714996ac70914bf6da70fa8a2
#
_entry.id   146a2ec714996ac70914bf6da70fa8a2
#
_cell.length_a   1.000
_cell.length_b   1.000
_cell.length_c   1.000
_cell.angle_alpha   90.00
_cell.angle_beta   90.00
_cell.angle_gamma   90.00
#
_symmetry.space_group_name_H-M   'P 1'
#
loop_
_entity.id
_entity.type
_entity.pdbx_description
1 polymer ?
#
loop_
_entity_poly.entity_id
_entity_poly.type
_entity_poly.pdbx_seq_one_letter_code
_entity_poly.pdbx_strand_id
1 'polypeptide(L)'
;CEPCLVEPEVGAEATLEQAPRIVAATETRAILSSGDRIYARSSTGNQLMLDPGDERAFRIFRNAIPMKDPDTGAILGYEAQYVGRAEMVRGESQEVTPDGRGGTNTDPVPATLDIISVKEEVRTGDRLLPLAPRTFMNYVPRAPYEDVDARVVSIYGSSTVSNAGQNQVVSINRGSHDGLEPGMILTVLTKGERVRDKTDGSRTMIKLPSEANGVAM
;
A
#
# COMPACT_ATOMS: atom_id res chain seq x y z
N CYS A 1 -6.17 15.48 17.07
CA CYS A 1 -5.11 15.04 16.18
C CYS A 1 -5.48 13.66 15.70
N GLU A 2 -5.98 13.54 14.48
CA GLU A 2 -6.15 12.21 13.87
C GLU A 2 -4.77 11.57 13.79
N PRO A 3 -4.57 10.36 14.30
CA PRO A 3 -3.35 9.65 14.05
C PRO A 3 -3.28 9.40 12.55
N CYS A 4 -2.31 9.99 11.90
CA CYS A 4 -2.00 9.74 10.50
C CYS A 4 -1.40 8.34 10.33
N LEU A 5 -2.10 7.31 10.76
CA LEU A 5 -1.77 5.96 10.38
C LEU A 5 -2.25 5.80 8.93
N VAL A 6 -1.37 6.07 8.01
CA VAL A 6 -1.63 5.78 6.60
C VAL A 6 -1.31 4.30 6.42
N GLU A 7 -2.36 3.50 6.34
CA GLU A 7 -2.22 2.09 6.03
C GLU A 7 -1.64 1.91 4.63
N PRO A 8 -0.67 1.02 4.44
CA PRO A 8 -0.20 0.65 3.12
C PRO A 8 -1.34 0.06 2.30
N GLU A 9 -1.32 0.27 1.00
CA GLU A 9 -2.20 -0.47 0.11
C GLU A 9 -1.62 -1.87 -0.08
N VAL A 10 -2.28 -2.86 0.49
CA VAL A 10 -1.91 -4.26 0.37
C VAL A 10 -2.93 -4.98 -0.50
N GLY A 11 -2.48 -5.64 -1.54
CA GLY A 11 -3.38 -6.32 -2.46
C GLY A 11 -2.68 -7.39 -3.29
N ALA A 12 -3.48 -8.05 -4.14
CA ALA A 12 -2.95 -8.95 -5.14
C ALA A 12 -2.24 -8.16 -6.25
N GLU A 13 -1.18 -8.74 -6.82
CA GLU A 13 -0.42 -8.15 -7.93
C GLU A 13 -1.33 -7.67 -9.06
N ALA A 14 -2.24 -8.52 -9.52
CA ALA A 14 -3.16 -8.20 -10.60
C ALA A 14 -4.04 -6.99 -10.30
N THR A 15 -4.49 -6.83 -9.06
CA THR A 15 -5.32 -5.68 -8.64
C THR A 15 -4.53 -4.39 -8.72
N LEU A 16 -3.30 -4.40 -8.23
CA LEU A 16 -2.42 -3.23 -8.22
C LEU A 16 -1.93 -2.88 -9.63
N GLU A 17 -1.58 -3.87 -10.44
CA GLU A 17 -1.12 -3.64 -11.81
C GLU A 17 -2.22 -3.21 -12.77
N GLN A 18 -3.43 -3.71 -12.58
CA GLN A 18 -4.60 -3.37 -13.41
C GLN A 18 -5.30 -2.09 -12.96
N ALA A 19 -4.96 -1.57 -11.78
CA ALA A 19 -5.51 -0.33 -11.28
C ALA A 19 -5.32 0.83 -12.30
N PRO A 20 -6.30 1.73 -12.44
CA PRO A 20 -6.20 2.88 -13.30
C PRO A 20 -4.95 3.70 -13.02
N ARG A 21 -4.34 4.24 -14.06
CA ARG A 21 -3.11 5.01 -13.95
C ARG A 21 -3.31 6.46 -14.38
N ILE A 22 -2.57 7.37 -13.74
CA ILE A 22 -2.47 8.76 -14.14
C ILE A 22 -1.66 8.82 -15.45
N VAL A 23 -2.28 9.35 -16.50
CA VAL A 23 -1.67 9.44 -17.84
C VAL A 23 -1.18 10.84 -18.19
N ALA A 24 -1.81 11.86 -17.62
CA ALA A 24 -1.46 13.28 -17.88
C ALA A 24 -1.92 14.16 -16.72
N ALA A 25 -1.49 15.41 -16.76
CA ALA A 25 -2.00 16.50 -15.94
C ALA A 25 -2.30 17.72 -16.81
N THR A 26 -3.04 18.69 -16.28
CA THR A 26 -3.40 19.92 -17.00
C THR A 26 -2.16 20.74 -17.36
N GLU A 27 -1.16 20.75 -16.49
CA GLU A 27 0.12 21.41 -16.73
C GLU A 27 1.21 20.37 -16.98
N THR A 28 2.16 20.70 -17.87
CA THR A 28 3.32 19.85 -18.20
C THR A 28 4.36 19.86 -17.06
N ARG A 29 3.91 19.72 -15.82
CA ARG A 29 4.78 19.61 -14.65
C ARG A 29 5.07 18.16 -14.35
N ALA A 30 6.31 17.86 -13.99
CA ALA A 30 6.71 16.51 -13.56
C ALA A 30 6.18 16.17 -12.17
N ILE A 31 5.86 17.18 -11.36
CA ILE A 31 5.47 17.08 -9.95
C ILE A 31 4.13 17.77 -9.78
N LEU A 32 3.19 17.05 -9.21
CA LEU A 32 1.82 17.51 -9.00
C LEU A 32 1.51 17.60 -7.51
N SER A 33 0.72 18.60 -7.15
CA SER A 33 0.39 18.96 -5.77
C SER A 33 -1.12 18.97 -5.53
N SER A 34 -1.51 19.20 -4.29
CA SER A 34 -2.93 19.40 -3.92
C SER A 34 -3.52 20.59 -4.70
N GLY A 35 -4.69 20.38 -5.27
CA GLY A 35 -5.39 21.32 -6.13
C GLY A 35 -5.11 21.16 -7.63
N ASP A 36 -4.11 20.38 -8.01
CA ASP A 36 -3.83 20.11 -9.42
C ASP A 36 -4.82 19.10 -10.00
N ARG A 37 -5.12 19.27 -11.28
CA ARG A 37 -5.99 18.40 -12.05
C ARG A 37 -5.18 17.36 -12.80
N ILE A 38 -5.61 16.12 -12.71
CA ILE A 38 -5.00 14.95 -13.33
C ILE A 38 -5.98 14.20 -14.21
N TYR A 39 -5.44 13.49 -15.18
CA TYR A 39 -6.18 12.63 -16.09
C TYR A 39 -5.74 11.19 -15.91
N ALA A 40 -6.71 10.28 -15.74
CA ALA A 40 -6.44 8.87 -15.51
C ALA A 40 -7.18 7.98 -16.49
N ARG A 41 -6.59 6.81 -16.77
CA ARG A 41 -7.20 5.78 -17.62
C ARG A 41 -7.09 4.42 -16.96
N SER A 42 -8.15 3.65 -17.15
CA SER A 42 -8.13 2.22 -16.85
C SER A 42 -7.24 1.48 -17.87
N SER A 43 -6.54 0.45 -17.42
CA SER A 43 -5.68 -0.38 -18.30
C SER A 43 -6.42 -1.57 -18.91
N THR A 44 -7.54 -1.99 -18.37
CA THR A 44 -8.25 -3.23 -18.75
C THR A 44 -9.74 -3.03 -18.70
N GLY A 45 -10.37 -2.63 -19.80
CA GLY A 45 -11.80 -2.79 -20.04
C GLY A 45 -12.82 -2.21 -19.04
N ASN A 46 -12.44 -2.08 -17.79
CA ASN A 46 -13.22 -1.43 -16.74
C ASN A 46 -12.96 0.07 -16.78
N GLN A 47 -13.75 0.78 -17.55
CA GLN A 47 -13.67 2.24 -17.61
C GLN A 47 -13.93 2.83 -16.22
N LEU A 48 -13.19 3.90 -15.90
CA LEU A 48 -13.48 4.74 -14.73
C LEU A 48 -14.77 5.51 -15.00
N MET A 49 -15.90 4.87 -14.74
CA MET A 49 -17.23 5.51 -14.90
C MET A 49 -17.56 6.29 -13.64
N LEU A 50 -18.40 7.28 -13.76
CA LEU A 50 -18.92 8.08 -12.65
C LEU A 50 -20.45 8.02 -12.70
N ASP A 51 -21.00 6.94 -12.18
CA ASP A 51 -22.44 6.80 -12.02
C ASP A 51 -22.95 7.43 -10.72
N PRO A 52 -24.22 7.80 -10.63
CA PRO A 52 -24.81 8.32 -9.40
C PRO A 52 -24.72 7.28 -8.28
N GLY A 53 -23.96 7.59 -7.23
CA GLY A 53 -23.74 6.71 -6.08
C GLY A 53 -22.36 6.04 -6.07
N ASP A 54 -21.57 6.18 -7.12
CA ASP A 54 -20.21 5.64 -7.14
C ASP A 54 -19.27 6.38 -6.18
N GLU A 55 -18.25 5.65 -5.72
CA GLU A 55 -17.16 6.22 -4.93
C GLU A 55 -16.37 7.19 -5.80
N ARG A 56 -16.30 8.45 -5.37
CA ARG A 56 -15.58 9.50 -6.07
C ARG A 56 -14.17 9.71 -5.53
N ALA A 57 -13.91 9.23 -4.33
CA ALA A 57 -12.64 9.39 -3.67
C ALA A 57 -11.71 8.23 -4.02
N PHE A 58 -10.48 8.55 -4.41
CA PHE A 58 -9.46 7.60 -4.79
C PHE A 58 -8.19 7.83 -3.96
N ARG A 59 -7.52 6.74 -3.61
CA ARG A 59 -6.14 6.77 -3.13
C ARG A 59 -5.19 6.71 -4.32
N ILE A 60 -4.13 7.49 -4.25
CA ILE A 60 -3.02 7.46 -5.21
C ILE A 60 -1.90 6.66 -4.58
N PHE A 61 -1.34 5.71 -5.31
CA PHE A 61 -0.24 4.88 -4.83
C PHE A 61 0.80 4.60 -5.92
N ARG A 62 1.98 4.15 -5.51
CA ARG A 62 3.15 3.90 -6.36
C ARG A 62 3.90 2.68 -5.89
N ASN A 63 4.68 2.07 -6.80
CA ASN A 63 5.68 1.04 -6.50
C ASN A 63 5.13 -0.12 -5.68
N ALA A 64 4.30 -0.97 -6.28
CA ALA A 64 3.92 -2.23 -5.66
C ALA A 64 5.16 -3.13 -5.50
N ILE A 65 5.53 -3.43 -4.25
CA ILE A 65 6.68 -4.27 -3.90
C ILE A 65 6.16 -5.60 -3.37
N PRO A 66 6.67 -6.74 -3.87
CA PRO A 66 6.26 -8.05 -3.37
C PRO A 66 6.74 -8.25 -1.92
N MET A 67 5.82 -8.57 -1.03
CA MET A 67 6.09 -9.00 0.34
C MET A 67 6.39 -10.49 0.35
N LYS A 68 7.63 -10.85 0.66
CA LYS A 68 8.07 -12.24 0.70
C LYS A 68 8.12 -12.74 2.13
N ASP A 69 7.54 -13.91 2.35
CA ASP A 69 7.67 -14.61 3.63
C ASP A 69 9.16 -14.93 3.89
N PRO A 70 9.73 -14.46 5.02
CA PRO A 70 11.13 -14.70 5.32
C PRO A 70 11.46 -16.17 5.62
N ASP A 71 10.48 -17.00 5.96
CA ASP A 71 10.69 -18.42 6.26
C ASP A 71 10.58 -19.29 4.99
N THR A 72 9.62 -19.01 4.10
CA THR A 72 9.32 -19.84 2.93
C THR A 72 9.76 -19.21 1.61
N GLY A 73 9.97 -17.88 1.57
CA GLY A 73 10.21 -17.13 0.34
C GLY A 73 8.98 -16.92 -0.55
N ALA A 74 7.81 -17.41 -0.12
CA ALA A 74 6.57 -17.24 -0.86
C ALA A 74 6.12 -15.76 -0.87
N ILE A 75 5.54 -15.32 -1.97
CA ILE A 75 4.93 -13.99 -2.05
C ILE A 75 3.58 -14.03 -1.34
N LEU A 76 3.46 -13.25 -0.25
CA LEU A 76 2.24 -13.14 0.56
C LEU A 76 1.28 -12.09 0.00
N GLY A 77 1.78 -11.13 -0.74
CA GLY A 77 1.05 -10.02 -1.32
C GLY A 77 1.99 -8.94 -1.82
N TYR A 78 1.42 -7.79 -2.16
CA TYR A 78 2.17 -6.63 -2.63
C TYR A 78 1.84 -5.42 -1.77
N GLU A 79 2.85 -4.70 -1.37
CA GLU A 79 2.73 -3.44 -0.64
C GLU A 79 2.99 -2.28 -1.58
N ALA A 80 2.07 -1.33 -1.63
CA ALA A 80 2.22 -0.13 -2.44
C ALA A 80 2.32 1.12 -1.58
N GLN A 81 3.19 2.03 -1.99
CA GLN A 81 3.43 3.28 -1.31
C GLN A 81 2.27 4.25 -1.52
N TYR A 82 1.67 4.71 -0.44
CA TYR A 82 0.64 5.73 -0.50
C TYR A 82 1.23 7.10 -0.84
N VAL A 83 0.68 7.74 -1.88
CA VAL A 83 1.14 9.04 -2.39
C VAL A 83 0.17 10.17 -2.01
N GLY A 84 -1.14 9.93 -2.10
CA GLY A 84 -2.14 10.96 -1.82
C GLY A 84 -3.57 10.52 -2.11
N ARG A 85 -4.46 11.50 -2.19
CA ARG A 85 -5.88 11.31 -2.53
C ARG A 85 -6.29 12.21 -3.67
N ALA A 86 -7.19 11.70 -4.50
CA ALA A 86 -7.87 12.48 -5.54
C ALA A 86 -9.37 12.23 -5.49
N GLU A 87 -10.13 13.17 -6.03
CA GLU A 87 -11.58 13.06 -6.22
C GLU A 87 -11.91 13.11 -7.70
N MET A 88 -12.73 12.19 -8.16
CA MET A 88 -13.16 12.12 -9.55
C MET A 88 -14.24 13.16 -9.84
N VAL A 89 -13.96 14.01 -10.82
CA VAL A 89 -14.85 15.06 -11.31
C VAL A 89 -15.66 14.56 -12.50
N ARG A 90 -15.02 13.77 -13.38
CA ARG A 90 -15.64 13.22 -14.59
C ARG A 90 -15.05 11.86 -14.91
N GLY A 91 -15.90 10.89 -15.24
CA GLY A 91 -15.49 9.56 -15.70
C GLY A 91 -14.87 9.56 -17.10
N GLU A 92 -14.33 8.41 -17.49
CA GLU A 92 -13.86 8.18 -18.87
C GLU A 92 -15.02 8.27 -19.86
N SER A 93 -14.73 8.74 -21.06
CA SER A 93 -15.70 8.83 -22.17
C SER A 93 -15.00 8.60 -23.51
N GLN A 94 -15.77 8.63 -24.58
CA GLN A 94 -15.26 8.60 -25.95
C GLN A 94 -15.74 9.85 -26.68
N GLU A 95 -14.86 10.47 -27.45
CA GLU A 95 -15.19 11.59 -28.31
C GLU A 95 -15.11 11.14 -29.78
N VAL A 96 -16.17 11.39 -30.51
CA VAL A 96 -16.25 11.04 -31.94
C VAL A 96 -16.05 12.31 -32.74
N THR A 97 -14.97 12.39 -33.51
CA THR A 97 -14.63 13.53 -34.35
C THR A 97 -14.65 13.14 -35.84
N PRO A 98 -15.14 13.98 -36.75
CA PRO A 98 -15.00 13.73 -38.19
C PRO A 98 -13.53 13.73 -38.62
N ASP A 99 -13.12 12.76 -39.44
CA ASP A 99 -11.74 12.62 -39.93
C ASP A 99 -11.38 13.53 -41.12
N GLY A 100 -12.34 14.35 -41.57
CA GLY A 100 -12.18 15.22 -42.73
C GLY A 100 -12.18 14.48 -44.08
N ARG A 101 -12.28 13.16 -44.10
CA ARG A 101 -12.36 12.32 -45.32
C ARG A 101 -13.67 11.57 -45.45
N GLY A 102 -14.70 11.93 -44.65
CA GLY A 102 -16.00 11.28 -44.62
C GLY A 102 -16.12 10.11 -43.64
N GLY A 103 -15.08 9.85 -42.85
CA GLY A 103 -15.07 8.92 -41.71
C GLY A 103 -15.17 9.62 -40.38
N THR A 104 -15.10 8.83 -39.30
CA THR A 104 -15.08 9.31 -37.92
C THR A 104 -13.92 8.68 -37.16
N ASN A 105 -13.19 9.48 -36.37
CA ASN A 105 -12.22 9.02 -35.38
C ASN A 105 -12.93 8.96 -34.03
N THR A 106 -12.68 7.88 -33.27
CA THR A 106 -13.16 7.75 -31.89
C THR A 106 -11.95 7.78 -30.96
N ASP A 107 -11.82 8.87 -30.23
CA ASP A 107 -10.72 9.09 -29.31
C ASP A 107 -11.17 8.84 -27.86
N PRO A 108 -10.42 8.07 -27.08
CA PRO A 108 -10.73 7.86 -25.68
C PRO A 108 -10.38 9.12 -24.86
N VAL A 109 -11.36 9.62 -24.11
CA VAL A 109 -11.19 10.75 -23.19
C VAL A 109 -10.96 10.23 -21.79
N PRO A 110 -9.83 10.52 -21.15
CA PRO A 110 -9.53 10.03 -19.81
C PRO A 110 -10.46 10.61 -18.75
N ALA A 111 -10.60 9.89 -17.62
CA ALA A 111 -11.26 10.40 -16.43
C ALA A 111 -10.50 11.62 -15.89
N THR A 112 -11.24 12.57 -15.35
CA THR A 112 -10.70 13.81 -14.76
C THR A 112 -10.83 13.72 -13.25
N LEU A 113 -9.72 13.92 -12.54
CA LEU A 113 -9.67 13.94 -11.07
C LEU A 113 -8.94 15.19 -10.59
N ASP A 114 -9.32 15.68 -9.42
CA ASP A 114 -8.62 16.76 -8.72
C ASP A 114 -7.88 16.16 -7.51
N ILE A 115 -6.61 16.53 -7.34
CA ILE A 115 -5.79 16.07 -6.19
C ILE A 115 -6.24 16.83 -4.93
N ILE A 116 -6.73 16.11 -3.93
CA ILE A 116 -7.25 16.69 -2.69
C ILE A 116 -6.14 16.82 -1.65
N SER A 117 -5.29 15.81 -1.53
CA SER A 117 -4.18 15.84 -0.58
C SER A 117 -3.02 14.99 -1.09
N VAL A 118 -1.81 15.39 -0.75
CA VAL A 118 -0.58 14.70 -1.09
C VAL A 118 0.23 14.43 0.17
N LYS A 119 0.79 13.24 0.27
CA LYS A 119 1.82 12.88 1.24
C LYS A 119 3.20 12.94 0.58
N GLU A 120 3.23 12.59 -0.70
CA GLU A 120 4.39 12.65 -1.57
C GLU A 120 3.99 13.23 -2.92
N GLU A 121 4.96 13.62 -3.71
CA GLU A 121 4.74 14.17 -5.05
C GLU A 121 4.01 13.17 -5.95
N VAL A 122 2.88 13.58 -6.52
CA VAL A 122 2.14 12.78 -7.50
C VAL A 122 2.80 12.88 -8.88
N ARG A 123 2.86 11.78 -9.61
CA ARG A 123 3.50 11.69 -10.95
C ARG A 123 2.63 10.92 -11.92
N THR A 124 2.86 11.14 -13.21
CA THR A 124 2.32 10.27 -14.25
C THR A 124 2.82 8.84 -14.06
N GLY A 125 1.92 7.87 -14.24
CA GLY A 125 2.19 6.46 -13.96
C GLY A 125 1.74 6.01 -12.56
N ASP A 126 1.50 6.92 -11.62
CA ASP A 126 0.89 6.58 -10.34
C ASP A 126 -0.50 5.99 -10.57
N ARG A 127 -0.91 5.11 -9.68
CA ARG A 127 -2.14 4.33 -9.81
C ARG A 127 -3.20 4.77 -8.81
N LEU A 128 -4.44 4.44 -9.13
CA LEU A 128 -5.61 4.86 -8.37
C LEU A 128 -6.39 3.63 -7.89
N LEU A 129 -6.78 3.63 -6.61
CA LEU A 129 -7.75 2.69 -6.07
C LEU A 129 -8.88 3.45 -5.39
N PRO A 130 -10.12 2.97 -5.48
CA PRO A 130 -11.23 3.56 -4.74
C PRO A 130 -10.89 3.63 -3.24
N LEU A 131 -11.26 4.73 -2.60
CA LEU A 131 -11.12 4.87 -1.16
C LEU A 131 -12.17 4.01 -0.48
N ALA A 132 -11.73 2.92 0.16
CA ALA A 132 -12.65 2.10 0.93
C ALA A 132 -13.32 2.91 2.06
N PRO A 133 -14.60 2.67 2.34
CA PRO A 133 -15.28 3.33 3.45
C PRO A 133 -14.55 3.01 4.75
N ARG A 134 -14.26 4.05 5.55
CA ARG A 134 -13.59 3.89 6.85
C ARG A 134 -14.56 3.24 7.83
N THR A 135 -14.23 2.04 8.26
CA THR A 135 -14.89 1.41 9.39
C THR A 135 -14.10 1.76 10.65
N PHE A 136 -14.67 2.63 11.50
CA PHE A 136 -14.09 2.89 12.80
C PHE A 136 -14.37 1.67 13.70
N MET A 137 -13.36 0.88 13.93
CA MET A 137 -13.44 -0.23 14.86
C MET A 137 -12.74 0.18 16.16
N ASN A 138 -13.48 0.12 17.27
CA ASN A 138 -12.88 0.25 18.60
C ASN A 138 -12.27 -1.10 18.96
N TYR A 139 -10.96 -1.18 18.93
CA TYR A 139 -10.23 -2.37 19.35
C TYR A 139 -10.01 -2.33 20.86
N VAL A 140 -10.39 -3.43 21.53
CA VAL A 140 -9.98 -3.66 22.93
C VAL A 140 -8.69 -4.47 22.88
N PRO A 141 -7.57 -3.94 23.39
CA PRO A 141 -6.31 -4.66 23.44
C PRO A 141 -6.46 -5.99 24.18
N ARG A 142 -6.05 -7.10 23.55
CA ARG A 142 -6.13 -8.45 24.13
C ARG A 142 -4.98 -9.33 23.65
N ALA A 143 -4.65 -10.34 24.44
CA ALA A 143 -3.69 -11.36 24.02
C ALA A 143 -4.33 -12.31 22.98
N PRO A 144 -3.55 -12.89 22.06
CA PRO A 144 -3.99 -14.02 21.25
C PRO A 144 -4.48 -15.18 22.13
N TYR A 145 -5.41 -15.98 21.62
CA TYR A 145 -5.93 -17.15 22.33
C TYR A 145 -4.91 -18.28 22.39
N GLU A 146 -4.04 -18.36 21.41
CA GLU A 146 -2.96 -19.34 21.29
C GLU A 146 -1.64 -18.62 21.03
N ASP A 147 -0.52 -19.29 21.29
CA ASP A 147 0.80 -18.74 20.99
C ASP A 147 1.00 -18.62 19.47
N VAL A 148 1.29 -17.44 19.01
CA VAL A 148 1.52 -17.13 17.59
C VAL A 148 2.99 -16.80 17.37
N ASP A 149 3.69 -17.63 16.58
CA ASP A 149 5.04 -17.32 16.09
C ASP A 149 4.95 -16.72 14.67
N ALA A 150 5.15 -15.42 14.58
CA ALA A 150 5.09 -14.65 13.36
C ALA A 150 6.45 -14.01 13.04
N ARG A 151 6.66 -13.68 11.77
CA ARG A 151 7.83 -12.93 11.31
C ARG A 151 7.38 -11.61 10.72
N VAL A 152 8.15 -10.55 10.98
CA VAL A 152 7.99 -9.27 10.29
C VAL A 152 8.46 -9.45 8.85
N VAL A 153 7.58 -9.16 7.91
CA VAL A 153 7.79 -9.27 6.46
C VAL A 153 8.28 -7.95 5.88
N SER A 154 7.61 -6.86 6.27
CA SER A 154 7.98 -5.50 5.84
C SER A 154 7.72 -4.48 6.95
N ILE A 155 8.42 -3.36 6.85
CA ILE A 155 8.20 -2.17 7.66
C ILE A 155 7.74 -1.09 6.69
N TYR A 156 6.51 -0.63 6.84
CA TYR A 156 5.90 0.32 5.90
C TYR A 156 6.71 1.62 5.74
N GLY A 157 6.91 2.01 4.48
CA GLY A 157 7.67 3.21 4.14
C GLY A 157 9.18 3.08 4.26
N SER A 158 9.68 1.86 4.50
CA SER A 158 11.11 1.58 4.64
C SER A 158 11.57 0.59 3.57
N SER A 159 12.26 1.08 2.56
CA SER A 159 12.92 0.22 1.56
C SER A 159 14.30 -0.28 2.01
N THR A 160 14.89 0.31 3.05
CA THR A 160 16.29 0.08 3.43
C THR A 160 16.54 0.01 4.93
N VAL A 161 15.55 0.29 5.78
CA VAL A 161 15.73 0.35 7.24
C VAL A 161 15.27 -0.97 7.85
N SER A 162 16.18 -1.64 8.56
CA SER A 162 15.92 -2.92 9.25
C SER A 162 15.28 -2.76 10.63
N ASN A 163 15.07 -1.53 11.10
CA ASN A 163 14.56 -1.26 12.44
C ASN A 163 13.24 -0.50 12.36
N ALA A 164 12.19 -1.06 12.95
CA ALA A 164 10.94 -0.35 13.16
C ALA A 164 11.06 0.59 14.36
N GLY A 165 10.63 1.82 14.19
CA GLY A 165 10.46 2.78 15.27
C GLY A 165 9.08 2.71 15.93
N GLN A 166 8.87 3.53 16.94
CA GLN A 166 7.57 3.67 17.59
C GLN A 166 6.52 4.21 16.59
N ASN A 167 5.31 3.67 16.65
CA ASN A 167 4.17 4.04 15.79
C ASN A 167 4.39 3.79 14.28
N GLN A 168 5.27 2.86 13.92
CA GLN A 168 5.38 2.37 12.54
C GLN A 168 4.49 1.16 12.31
N VAL A 169 3.99 1.06 11.08
CA VAL A 169 3.22 -0.10 10.63
C VAL A 169 4.17 -1.17 10.13
N VAL A 170 3.95 -2.39 10.54
CA VAL A 170 4.69 -3.58 10.09
C VAL A 170 3.73 -4.61 9.54
N SER A 171 4.14 -5.30 8.48
CA SER A 171 3.43 -6.46 7.97
C SER A 171 4.06 -7.74 8.52
N ILE A 172 3.24 -8.73 8.86
CA ILE A 172 3.67 -10.02 9.39
C ILE A 172 3.17 -11.17 8.51
N ASN A 173 3.82 -12.34 8.60
CA ASN A 173 3.47 -13.52 7.82
C ASN A 173 2.37 -14.39 8.45
N ARG A 174 1.60 -13.85 9.38
CA ARG A 174 0.44 -14.50 10.00
C ARG A 174 -0.76 -13.58 9.92
N GLY A 175 -1.95 -14.16 9.85
CA GLY A 175 -3.18 -13.39 9.70
C GLY A 175 -4.39 -14.10 10.33
N SER A 176 -5.59 -13.77 9.83
CA SER A 176 -6.85 -14.34 10.34
C SER A 176 -6.94 -15.87 10.23
N HIS A 177 -6.30 -16.46 9.22
CA HIS A 177 -6.21 -17.92 9.08
C HIS A 177 -5.36 -18.58 10.17
N ASP A 178 -4.47 -17.83 10.80
CA ASP A 178 -3.61 -18.26 11.91
C ASP A 178 -4.18 -17.85 13.27
N GLY A 179 -5.46 -17.43 13.32
CA GLY A 179 -6.15 -17.05 14.55
C GLY A 179 -5.85 -15.63 15.04
N LEU A 180 -5.22 -14.79 14.22
CA LEU A 180 -5.03 -13.37 14.55
C LEU A 180 -6.27 -12.56 14.22
N GLU A 181 -6.67 -11.72 15.16
CA GLU A 181 -7.80 -10.81 15.02
C GLU A 181 -7.39 -9.37 15.36
N PRO A 182 -8.08 -8.37 14.79
CA PRO A 182 -7.84 -6.98 15.14
C PRO A 182 -7.95 -6.72 16.64
N GLY A 183 -6.99 -5.95 17.19
CA GLY A 183 -6.88 -5.66 18.62
C GLY A 183 -6.01 -6.63 19.42
N MET A 184 -5.50 -7.70 18.81
CA MET A 184 -4.53 -8.58 19.47
C MET A 184 -3.17 -7.91 19.60
N ILE A 185 -2.52 -8.13 20.75
CA ILE A 185 -1.19 -7.60 21.07
C ILE A 185 -0.16 -8.70 20.94
N LEU A 186 0.88 -8.44 20.14
CA LEU A 186 2.03 -9.33 19.94
C LEU A 186 3.29 -8.71 20.53
N THR A 187 4.14 -9.51 21.14
CA THR A 187 5.46 -9.08 21.58
C THR A 187 6.45 -9.19 20.41
N VAL A 188 7.12 -8.07 20.12
CA VAL A 188 8.18 -8.04 19.11
C VAL A 188 9.50 -8.44 19.73
N LEU A 189 10.09 -9.53 19.21
CA LEU A 189 11.33 -10.11 19.73
C LEU A 189 12.45 -10.02 18.68
N THR A 190 13.65 -9.61 19.11
CA THR A 190 14.85 -9.89 18.33
C THR A 190 15.33 -11.30 18.66
N LYS A 191 15.40 -12.15 17.64
CA LYS A 191 15.85 -13.54 17.79
C LYS A 191 17.35 -13.56 18.13
N GLY A 192 17.69 -14.21 19.23
CA GLY A 192 19.09 -14.40 19.61
C GLY A 192 19.88 -15.15 18.54
N GLU A 193 21.03 -14.63 18.18
CA GLU A 193 21.93 -15.23 17.20
C GLU A 193 22.80 -16.33 17.81
N ARG A 194 23.31 -17.22 16.96
CA ARG A 194 24.37 -18.14 17.34
C ARG A 194 25.72 -17.47 17.14
N VAL A 195 26.44 -17.29 18.22
CA VAL A 195 27.79 -16.71 18.21
C VAL A 195 28.82 -17.70 18.68
N ARG A 196 30.03 -17.59 18.18
CA ARG A 196 31.14 -18.40 18.66
C ARG A 196 31.75 -17.76 19.90
N ASP A 197 31.80 -18.48 21.00
CA ASP A 197 32.55 -18.06 22.18
C ASP A 197 34.05 -18.03 21.84
N LYS A 198 34.65 -16.88 22.04
CA LYS A 198 36.10 -16.65 21.79
C LYS A 198 36.86 -16.45 23.09
N THR A 199 36.18 -16.54 24.25
CA THR A 199 36.74 -16.15 25.55
C THR A 199 37.45 -17.28 26.25
N ASP A 200 37.06 -18.52 26.04
CA ASP A 200 37.58 -19.71 26.73
C ASP A 200 38.53 -20.59 25.87
N GLY A 201 38.80 -20.18 24.63
CA GLY A 201 39.63 -20.96 23.70
C GLY A 201 38.94 -22.20 23.10
N SER A 202 37.83 -22.65 23.65
CA SER A 202 37.07 -23.87 23.16
C SER A 202 36.36 -23.59 21.84
N ARG A 203 36.11 -22.33 21.53
CA ARG A 203 35.35 -21.89 20.34
C ARG A 203 33.95 -22.50 20.23
N THR A 204 33.33 -22.77 21.37
CA THR A 204 31.97 -23.32 21.45
C THR A 204 30.96 -22.38 20.81
N MET A 205 29.98 -22.95 20.09
CA MET A 205 28.84 -22.17 19.56
C MET A 205 27.79 -22.02 20.65
N ILE A 206 27.54 -20.81 21.08
CA ILE A 206 26.51 -20.44 22.05
C ILE A 206 25.35 -19.73 21.35
N LYS A 207 24.14 -19.91 21.85
CA LYS A 207 22.95 -19.20 21.37
C LYS A 207 22.64 -18.09 22.38
N LEU A 208 22.60 -16.86 21.88
CA LEU A 208 22.16 -15.72 22.69
C LEU A 208 20.66 -15.81 22.96
N PRO A 209 20.16 -15.28 24.07
CA PRO A 209 18.73 -15.20 24.34
C PRO A 209 18.04 -14.26 23.33
N SER A 210 16.75 -14.49 23.12
CA SER A 210 15.93 -13.52 22.37
C SER A 210 15.54 -12.38 23.31
N GLU A 211 15.53 -11.16 22.79
CA GLU A 211 15.24 -9.95 23.56
C GLU A 211 13.94 -9.29 23.09
N ALA A 212 13.11 -8.87 24.05
CA ALA A 212 11.87 -8.16 23.76
C ALA A 212 12.18 -6.68 23.45
N ASN A 213 11.78 -6.23 22.25
CA ASN A 213 12.03 -4.88 21.77
C ASN A 213 10.80 -3.97 21.85
N GLY A 214 9.61 -4.56 21.97
CA GLY A 214 8.38 -3.80 22.01
C GLY A 214 7.14 -4.65 21.82
N VAL A 215 6.03 -3.97 21.54
CA VAL A 215 4.73 -4.59 21.27
C VAL A 215 4.16 -4.03 19.98
N ALA A 216 3.40 -4.86 19.27
CA ALA A 216 2.61 -4.51 18.10
C ALA A 216 1.15 -4.85 18.33
N MET A 217 0.22 -4.07 17.75
CA MET A 217 -1.21 -4.32 17.78
C MET A 217 -1.81 -4.10 16.38
#